data_90ae4de00af3150c151a25d54bee6264
#
_entry.id   90ae4de00af3150c151a25d54bee6264
#
_cell.length_a   1.000
_cell.length_b   1.000
_cell.length_c   1.000
_cell.angle_alpha   90.00
_cell.angle_beta   90.00
_cell.angle_gamma   90.00
#
_symmetry.space_group_name_H-M   'P 1'
#
loop_
_entity.id
_entity.type
_entity.pdbx_description
1 polymer ?
#
loop_
_entity_poly.entity_id
_entity_poly.type
_entity_poly.pdbx_seq_one_letter_code
_entity_poly.pdbx_strand_id
1 'polypeptide(L)'
;MLNRLKKYEEEYCRNTYCGNSEGGDFHFEDRGSRLILTAPHAVRTLRDNRPKAPDLCTGALTRLAGEQNDVSTIIRRRTGEERNAAAGFVIDRQLANHCFLDIHGMNGGREFELAVGTGILPAADYAPELELIGRRKNTKSAG
;
A
#
# COMPACT_ATOMS: atom_id res chain seq x y z
N MET A 1 0.76 9.00 17.22
CA MET A 1 0.71 8.05 16.08
C MET A 1 -0.71 7.52 15.86
N LEU A 2 -1.34 6.84 16.81
CA LEU A 2 -2.67 6.23 16.66
C LEU A 2 -3.78 7.20 16.23
N ASN A 3 -3.82 8.41 16.79
CA ASN A 3 -4.82 9.42 16.43
C ASN A 3 -4.69 9.90 14.97
N ARG A 4 -3.47 9.99 14.43
CA ARG A 4 -3.26 10.32 13.02
C ARG A 4 -3.71 9.17 12.12
N LEU A 5 -3.39 7.93 12.49
CA LEU A 5 -3.85 6.75 11.75
C LEU A 5 -5.38 6.70 11.66
N LYS A 6 -6.08 6.91 12.79
CA LYS A 6 -7.55 6.97 12.80
C LYS A 6 -8.09 8.07 11.90
N LYS A 7 -7.51 9.28 11.99
CA LYS A 7 -7.91 10.40 11.14
C LYS A 7 -7.75 10.09 9.64
N TYR A 8 -6.63 9.45 9.26
CA TYR A 8 -6.42 9.07 7.85
C TYR A 8 -7.37 7.96 7.41
N GLU A 9 -7.64 6.98 8.29
CA GLU A 9 -8.58 5.91 7.98
C GLU A 9 -10.01 6.42 7.76
N GLU A 10 -10.42 7.48 8.47
CA GLU A 10 -11.71 8.15 8.26
C GLU A 10 -11.91 8.66 6.83
N GLU A 11 -10.84 9.00 6.12
CA GLU A 11 -10.90 9.42 4.72
C GLU A 11 -11.22 8.25 3.80
N TYR A 12 -10.67 7.05 4.06
CA TYR A 12 -10.86 5.86 3.23
C TYR A 12 -12.16 5.12 3.55
N CYS A 13 -12.60 5.11 4.80
CA CYS A 13 -13.82 4.42 5.20
C CYS A 13 -15.12 5.10 4.74
N ARG A 14 -15.03 6.32 4.21
CA ARG A 14 -16.19 7.05 3.66
C ARG A 14 -16.93 6.23 2.62
N ASN A 15 -18.26 6.41 2.55
CA ASN A 15 -19.13 5.67 1.61
C ASN A 15 -18.92 4.14 1.70
N THR A 16 -18.76 3.62 2.89
CA THR A 16 -18.54 2.19 3.13
C THR A 16 -17.29 1.66 2.37
N TYR A 17 -16.21 2.40 2.42
CA TYR A 17 -14.97 2.14 1.66
C TYR A 17 -15.12 2.17 0.14
N CYS A 18 -16.10 2.85 -0.39
CA CYS A 18 -16.17 3.12 -1.83
C CYS A 18 -15.34 4.34 -2.25
N GLY A 19 -14.85 5.09 -1.28
CA GLY A 19 -14.01 6.25 -1.49
C GLY A 19 -14.78 7.50 -1.91
N ASN A 20 -14.04 8.48 -2.44
CA ASN A 20 -14.59 9.75 -2.87
C ASN A 20 -14.96 9.68 -4.35
N SER A 21 -16.14 10.21 -4.71
CA SER A 21 -16.58 10.34 -6.10
C SER A 21 -15.82 11.43 -6.88
N GLU A 22 -15.20 12.37 -6.16
CA GLU A 22 -14.45 13.47 -6.77
C GLU A 22 -12.95 13.12 -6.91
N GLY A 23 -12.36 13.49 -8.04
CA GLY A 23 -10.95 13.28 -8.34
C GLY A 23 -10.63 11.95 -9.01
N GLY A 24 -9.34 11.68 -9.19
CA GLY A 24 -8.85 10.45 -9.85
C GLY A 24 -8.92 9.21 -8.96
N ASP A 25 -8.67 8.05 -9.56
CA ASP A 25 -8.71 6.76 -8.87
C ASP A 25 -7.63 6.62 -7.80
N PHE A 26 -6.51 7.31 -7.99
CA PHE A 26 -5.36 7.30 -7.09
C PHE A 26 -4.98 8.70 -6.64
N HIS A 27 -4.51 8.78 -5.42
CA HIS A 27 -3.81 9.94 -4.89
C HIS A 27 -2.30 9.64 -4.90
N PHE A 28 -1.54 10.48 -5.58
CA PHE A 28 -0.08 10.42 -5.60
C PHE A 28 0.47 11.60 -4.82
N GLU A 29 1.26 11.30 -3.81
CA GLU A 29 2.01 12.28 -3.05
C GLU A 29 3.49 12.09 -3.34
N ASP A 30 4.02 12.97 -4.17
CA ASP A 30 5.42 12.94 -4.59
C ASP A 30 6.31 13.62 -3.55
N ARG A 31 7.30 12.90 -3.06
CA ARG A 31 8.36 13.39 -2.16
C ARG A 31 9.75 13.23 -2.78
N GLY A 32 9.82 12.99 -4.09
CA GLY A 32 11.08 12.84 -4.82
C GLY A 32 11.86 11.56 -4.49
N SER A 33 11.26 10.60 -3.78
CA SER A 33 11.94 9.34 -3.44
C SER A 33 11.87 8.35 -4.60
N ARG A 34 12.91 7.53 -4.75
CA ARG A 34 12.90 6.40 -5.70
C ARG A 34 12.02 5.23 -5.25
N LEU A 35 11.76 5.13 -3.94
CA LEU A 35 10.81 4.18 -3.38
C LEU A 35 9.42 4.83 -3.35
N ILE A 36 8.42 4.08 -3.79
CA ILE A 36 7.02 4.48 -3.70
C ILE A 36 6.27 3.42 -2.89
N LEU A 37 5.63 3.83 -1.80
CA LEU A 37 4.72 2.97 -1.07
C LEU A 37 3.35 3.02 -1.74
N THR A 38 2.72 1.88 -1.94
CA THR A 38 1.41 1.82 -2.58
C THR A 38 0.38 1.10 -1.72
N ALA A 39 -0.89 1.54 -1.80
CA ALA A 39 -2.03 0.87 -1.20
C ALA A 39 -3.14 0.72 -2.25
N PRO A 40 -3.05 -0.31 -3.12
CA PRO A 40 -3.98 -0.48 -4.24
C PRO A 40 -5.38 -0.89 -3.79
N HIS A 41 -5.54 -1.39 -2.56
CA HIS A 41 -6.80 -1.86 -1.98
C HIS A 41 -7.21 -1.07 -0.72
N ALA A 42 -6.78 0.19 -0.57
CA ALA A 42 -7.20 1.06 0.53
C ALA A 42 -8.73 1.29 0.56
N VAL A 43 -9.38 1.15 -0.57
CA VAL A 43 -10.83 1.17 -0.73
C VAL A 43 -11.30 -0.07 -1.50
N ARG A 44 -12.61 -0.30 -1.55
CA ARG A 44 -13.19 -1.39 -2.34
C ARG A 44 -12.74 -1.31 -3.80
N THR A 45 -12.54 -2.45 -4.43
CA THR A 45 -12.21 -2.56 -5.85
C THR A 45 -13.20 -3.48 -6.55
N LEU A 46 -13.15 -3.50 -7.87
CA LEU A 46 -13.88 -4.46 -8.70
C LEU A 46 -12.87 -5.43 -9.32
N ARG A 47 -13.13 -6.72 -9.16
CA ARG A 47 -12.38 -7.78 -9.83
C ARG A 47 -13.34 -8.57 -10.70
N ASP A 48 -13.19 -8.49 -12.00
CA ASP A 48 -14.10 -9.11 -12.97
C ASP A 48 -15.57 -8.71 -12.70
N ASN A 49 -15.80 -7.41 -12.51
CA ASN A 49 -17.10 -6.78 -12.14
C ASN A 49 -17.67 -7.24 -10.78
N ARG A 50 -16.92 -7.93 -9.94
CA ARG A 50 -17.35 -8.35 -8.60
C ARG A 50 -16.69 -7.49 -7.53
N PRO A 51 -17.47 -7.00 -6.55
CA PRO A 51 -16.90 -6.23 -5.45
C PRO A 51 -15.89 -7.05 -4.64
N LYS A 52 -14.72 -6.49 -4.43
CA LYS A 52 -13.69 -6.99 -3.51
C LYS A 52 -13.63 -6.07 -2.29
N ALA A 53 -13.59 -6.66 -1.11
CA ALA A 53 -13.44 -5.92 0.14
C ALA A 53 -12.11 -5.15 0.17
N PRO A 54 -12.07 -3.99 0.85
CA PRO A 54 -10.84 -3.24 1.05
C PRO A 54 -9.90 -3.99 2.00
N ASP A 55 -8.63 -3.70 1.88
CA ASP A 55 -7.62 -4.06 2.88
C ASP A 55 -7.59 -2.95 3.95
N LEU A 56 -8.27 -3.17 5.08
CA LEU A 56 -8.49 -2.14 6.11
C LEU A 56 -7.17 -1.54 6.60
N CYS A 57 -7.18 -0.25 6.87
CA CYS A 57 -6.05 0.54 7.37
C CYS A 57 -4.84 0.65 6.44
N THR A 58 -4.80 -0.02 5.30
CA THR A 58 -3.62 0.01 4.41
C THR A 58 -3.37 1.41 3.84
N GLY A 59 -4.42 2.12 3.43
CA GLY A 59 -4.30 3.50 2.97
C GLY A 59 -3.74 4.45 4.02
N ALA A 60 -4.28 4.37 5.24
CA ALA A 60 -3.84 5.18 6.37
C ALA A 60 -2.39 4.86 6.79
N LEU A 61 -2.03 3.57 6.83
CA LEU A 61 -0.67 3.12 7.13
C LEU A 61 0.33 3.58 6.08
N THR A 62 0.00 3.42 4.80
CA THR A 62 0.85 3.85 3.68
C THR A 62 1.10 5.36 3.73
N ARG A 63 0.05 6.15 3.94
CA ARG A 63 0.18 7.60 4.08
C ARG A 63 1.07 7.97 5.27
N LEU A 64 0.79 7.41 6.45
CA LEU A 64 1.56 7.69 7.66
C LEU A 64 3.03 7.29 7.51
N ALA A 65 3.31 6.12 6.91
CA ALA A 65 4.67 5.65 6.66
C ALA A 65 5.41 6.55 5.66
N GLY A 66 4.74 6.99 4.59
CA GLY A 66 5.29 7.92 3.62
C GLY A 66 5.68 9.25 4.26
N GLU A 67 4.79 9.84 5.05
CA GLU A 67 5.04 11.11 5.76
C GLU A 67 6.19 10.99 6.79
N GLN A 68 6.27 9.89 7.53
CA GLN A 68 7.29 9.71 8.57
C GLN A 68 8.68 9.43 8.01
N ASN A 69 8.78 8.90 6.80
CA ASN A 69 10.04 8.48 6.19
C ASN A 69 10.40 9.29 4.94
N ASP A 70 9.63 10.33 4.64
CA ASP A 70 9.78 11.17 3.44
C ASP A 70 9.80 10.34 2.14
N VAL A 71 8.86 9.38 2.05
CA VAL A 71 8.72 8.45 0.93
C VAL A 71 7.43 8.74 0.16
N SER A 72 7.52 8.78 -1.17
CA SER A 72 6.38 9.00 -2.06
C SER A 72 5.33 7.91 -1.89
N THR A 73 4.05 8.26 -2.08
CA THR A 73 2.94 7.31 -1.89
C THR A 73 1.94 7.36 -3.04
N ILE A 74 1.42 6.20 -3.43
CA ILE A 74 0.27 6.06 -4.34
C ILE A 74 -0.81 5.26 -3.61
N ILE A 75 -1.95 5.89 -3.36
CA ILE A 75 -3.04 5.28 -2.59
C ILE A 75 -4.32 5.35 -3.41
N ARG A 76 -4.98 4.21 -3.58
CA ARG A 76 -6.29 4.17 -4.21
C ARG A 76 -7.33 4.89 -3.33
N ARG A 77 -8.10 5.76 -3.93
CA ARG A 77 -9.09 6.60 -3.23
C ARG A 77 -10.53 6.48 -3.74
N ARG A 78 -10.74 5.71 -4.81
CA ARG A 78 -12.06 5.47 -5.40
C ARG A 78 -12.22 4.03 -5.86
N THR A 79 -13.42 3.48 -5.71
CA THR A 79 -13.79 2.17 -6.27
C THR A 79 -13.63 2.18 -7.80
N GLY A 80 -13.00 1.16 -8.33
CA GLY A 80 -12.79 0.97 -9.77
C GLY A 80 -12.21 -0.41 -10.05
N GLU A 81 -12.07 -0.76 -11.32
CA GLU A 81 -11.46 -2.01 -11.74
C GLU A 81 -10.04 -2.15 -11.19
N GLU A 82 -9.73 -3.36 -10.70
CA GLU A 82 -8.44 -3.67 -10.10
C GLU A 82 -7.36 -3.83 -11.17
N ARG A 83 -7.72 -4.48 -12.29
CA ARG A 83 -6.78 -4.81 -13.36
C ARG A 83 -6.26 -3.56 -14.06
N ASN A 84 -4.95 -3.50 -14.21
CA ASN A 84 -4.21 -2.49 -14.97
C ASN A 84 -4.37 -1.03 -14.50
N ALA A 85 -5.27 -0.72 -13.57
CA ALA A 85 -5.48 0.66 -13.14
C ALA A 85 -4.22 1.27 -12.49
N ALA A 86 -3.55 0.51 -11.60
CA ALA A 86 -2.31 0.96 -10.99
C ALA A 86 -1.16 1.03 -12.00
N ALA A 87 -1.05 0.04 -12.89
CA ALA A 87 -0.04 0.05 -13.95
C ALA A 87 -0.23 1.23 -14.91
N GLY A 88 -1.47 1.50 -15.33
CA GLY A 88 -1.78 2.68 -16.15
C GLY A 88 -1.37 3.97 -15.47
N PHE A 89 -1.69 4.14 -14.19
CA PHE A 89 -1.30 5.32 -13.42
C PHE A 89 0.22 5.51 -13.36
N VAL A 90 0.97 4.42 -13.14
CA VAL A 90 2.45 4.43 -13.11
C VAL A 90 3.03 4.85 -14.47
N ILE A 91 2.46 4.34 -15.56
CA ILE A 91 2.89 4.67 -16.93
C ILE A 91 2.60 6.14 -17.24
N ASP A 92 1.39 6.61 -16.97
CA ASP A 92 0.97 7.99 -17.24
C ASP A 92 1.80 9.03 -16.47
N ARG A 93 2.30 8.66 -15.30
CA ARG A 93 3.17 9.51 -14.46
C ARG A 93 4.65 9.28 -14.67
N GLN A 94 5.05 8.44 -15.63
CA GLN A 94 6.46 8.13 -15.95
C GLN A 94 7.25 7.58 -14.75
N LEU A 95 6.60 6.81 -13.89
CA LEU A 95 7.19 6.27 -12.67
C LEU A 95 7.84 4.88 -12.84
N ALA A 96 8.01 4.40 -14.08
CA ALA A 96 8.53 3.06 -14.37
C ALA A 96 9.91 2.75 -13.78
N ASN A 97 10.72 3.78 -13.52
CA ASN A 97 12.07 3.63 -12.94
C ASN A 97 12.09 3.69 -11.39
N HIS A 98 10.92 3.67 -10.76
CA HIS A 98 10.81 3.66 -9.29
C HIS A 98 10.69 2.23 -8.77
N CYS A 99 11.07 2.05 -7.51
CA CYS A 99 10.79 0.82 -6.77
C CYS A 99 9.44 0.95 -6.06
N PHE A 100 8.62 -0.08 -6.14
CA PHE A 100 7.29 -0.08 -5.51
C PHE A 100 7.24 -1.09 -4.37
N LEU A 101 6.64 -0.68 -3.26
CA LEU A 101 6.31 -1.55 -2.14
C LEU A 101 4.80 -1.48 -1.87
N ASP A 102 4.10 -2.55 -2.24
CA ASP A 102 2.66 -2.66 -2.02
C ASP A 102 2.34 -3.04 -0.58
N ILE A 103 1.45 -2.28 0.04
CA ILE A 103 0.95 -2.54 1.39
C ILE A 103 -0.43 -3.20 1.26
N HIS A 104 -0.51 -4.44 1.72
CA HIS A 104 -1.73 -5.25 1.71
C HIS A 104 -2.14 -5.67 3.11
N GLY A 105 -3.45 -5.83 3.31
CA GLY A 105 -4.01 -6.50 4.47
C GLY A 105 -3.95 -8.02 4.31
N MET A 106 -3.68 -8.72 5.40
CA MET A 106 -3.76 -10.18 5.45
C MET A 106 -4.95 -10.62 6.30
N ASN A 107 -5.61 -11.69 5.89
CA ASN A 107 -6.63 -12.33 6.74
C ASN A 107 -6.00 -12.84 8.03
N GLY A 108 -6.69 -12.65 9.16
CA GLY A 108 -6.32 -13.28 10.42
C GLY A 108 -6.25 -14.80 10.30
N GLY A 109 -5.46 -15.44 11.15
CA GLY A 109 -5.29 -16.91 11.17
C GLY A 109 -4.14 -17.43 10.34
N ARG A 110 -3.29 -16.58 9.77
CA ARG A 110 -2.01 -16.98 9.19
C ARG A 110 -0.94 -17.12 10.28
N GLU A 111 0.01 -18.04 10.10
CA GLU A 111 1.10 -18.29 11.05
C GLU A 111 2.13 -17.15 11.15
N PHE A 112 2.07 -16.16 10.24
CA PHE A 112 3.02 -15.06 10.19
C PHE A 112 2.29 -13.70 10.18
N GLU A 113 2.90 -12.74 10.85
CA GLU A 113 2.37 -11.36 10.95
C GLU A 113 2.68 -10.51 9.71
N LEU A 114 3.73 -10.86 8.96
CA LEU A 114 4.19 -10.15 7.78
C LEU A 114 4.61 -11.15 6.70
N ALA A 115 4.13 -10.92 5.48
CA ALA A 115 4.63 -11.60 4.28
C ALA A 115 5.19 -10.58 3.31
N VAL A 116 6.36 -10.86 2.75
CA VAL A 116 6.98 -10.05 1.69
C VAL A 116 6.93 -10.84 0.39
N GLY A 117 6.21 -10.30 -0.59
CA GLY A 117 6.18 -10.86 -1.94
C GLY A 117 7.22 -10.19 -2.82
N THR A 118 7.99 -10.98 -3.55
CA THR A 118 9.00 -10.51 -4.52
C THR A 118 8.48 -10.48 -5.96
N GLY A 119 7.17 -10.62 -6.14
CA GLY A 119 6.56 -10.67 -7.47
C GLY A 119 6.99 -11.91 -8.25
N ILE A 120 7.38 -11.71 -9.50
CA ILE A 120 7.86 -12.78 -10.40
C ILE A 120 9.38 -13.00 -10.33
N LEU A 121 10.10 -12.14 -9.61
CA LEU A 121 11.55 -12.25 -9.49
C LEU A 121 11.95 -13.21 -8.38
N PRO A 122 13.07 -13.94 -8.50
CA PRO A 122 13.56 -14.82 -7.46
C PRO A 122 13.82 -14.09 -6.14
N ALA A 123 13.45 -14.69 -5.02
CA ALA A 123 13.68 -14.12 -3.70
C ALA A 123 15.17 -13.83 -3.41
N ALA A 124 16.08 -14.57 -4.06
CA ALA A 124 17.52 -14.36 -3.95
C ALA A 124 17.97 -12.96 -4.42
N ASP A 125 17.26 -12.36 -5.37
CA ASP A 125 17.57 -11.02 -5.89
C ASP A 125 17.29 -9.92 -4.87
N TYR A 126 16.54 -10.24 -3.81
CA TYR A 126 16.16 -9.34 -2.72
C TYR A 126 16.72 -9.78 -1.36
N ALA A 127 17.67 -10.72 -1.36
CA ALA A 127 18.20 -11.29 -0.12
C ALA A 127 18.69 -10.23 0.89
N PRO A 128 19.41 -9.15 0.48
CA PRO A 128 19.84 -8.10 1.40
C PRO A 128 18.68 -7.36 2.07
N GLU A 129 17.64 -7.03 1.31
CA GLU A 129 16.46 -6.30 1.79
C GLU A 129 15.61 -7.18 2.71
N LEU A 130 15.43 -8.45 2.35
CA LEU A 130 14.70 -9.43 3.17
C LEU A 130 15.41 -9.70 4.49
N GLU A 131 16.74 -9.79 4.49
CA GLU A 131 17.54 -9.94 5.70
C GLU A 131 17.41 -8.72 6.62
N LEU A 132 17.41 -7.50 6.07
CA LEU A 132 17.24 -6.27 6.83
C LEU A 132 15.88 -6.23 7.54
N ILE A 133 14.80 -6.67 6.87
CA ILE A 133 13.46 -6.78 7.46
C ILE A 133 13.45 -7.79 8.59
N GLY A 134 14.09 -8.95 8.41
CA GLY A 134 14.20 -10.01 9.43
C GLY A 134 14.96 -9.57 10.68
N ARG A 135 16.05 -8.81 10.54
CA ARG A 135 16.87 -8.32 11.66
C ARG A 135 16.12 -7.37 12.58
N ARG A 136 15.22 -6.52 12.04
CA ARG A 136 14.42 -5.59 12.85
C ARG A 136 13.40 -6.27 13.78
N LYS A 137 12.98 -7.51 13.49
CA LYS A 137 12.10 -8.29 14.37
C LYS A 137 12.82 -8.79 15.63
N ASN A 138 14.10 -9.12 15.54
CA ASN A 138 14.86 -9.72 16.63
C ASN A 138 15.37 -8.71 17.69
N THR A 139 15.35 -7.41 17.39
CA THR A 139 15.80 -6.37 18.33
C THR A 139 14.72 -5.92 19.32
N LYS A 140 13.47 -6.37 19.18
CA LYS A 140 12.38 -6.04 20.11
C LYS A 140 12.07 -7.08 21.18
N SER A 141 12.74 -8.23 21.16
CA SER A 141 12.52 -9.32 22.15
C SER A 141 13.58 -9.40 23.26
N ALA A 142 14.47 -8.42 23.36
CA ALA A 142 15.48 -8.31 24.44
C ALA A 142 15.31 -6.99 25.18
N GLY A 143 14.18 -6.87 25.90
CA GLY A 143 13.91 -5.74 26.79
C GLY A 143 12.81 -6.08 27.76
#